data_da6cf4e90ce1ae12fc9889fd49f3e401
#
_entry.id   da6cf4e90ce1ae12fc9889fd49f3e401
#
_cell.length_a   1.000
_cell.length_b   1.000
_cell.length_c   1.000
_cell.angle_alpha   90.00
_cell.angle_beta   90.00
_cell.angle_gamma   90.00
#
_symmetry.space_group_name_H-M   'P 1'
#
loop_
_entity.id
_entity.type
_entity.pdbx_description
1 polymer ?
#
loop_
_entity_poly.entity_id
_entity_poly.type
_entity_poly.pdbx_seq_one_letter_code
_entity_poly.pdbx_strand_id
1 'polypeptide(L)'
;DIAFREDVAKRYEAYNWQVIKVEDGNDLDAISNAIEEGKKELKRPTIIIVKNQIGFGCPAKQGKASAHGEPLGEENIRAMKENLGWKLEPAFYVPDEVYENMNEYINDGIEKENNWNQLFKNYAVEYPELAKEYAEWMSGKIDKNALDSDDFWAVDEKLMATRQSSGNVINKLSKIIPNLIGGSADLAPSNKTHMNCRGDFSAEDRS
;
A
#
# COMPACT_ATOMS: atom_id res chain seq x y z
N ASP A 1 26.33 -6.17 8.23
CA ASP A 1 27.03 -6.36 9.50
C ASP A 1 28.03 -5.24 9.80
N ILE A 2 28.65 -4.65 8.79
CA ILE A 2 29.66 -3.59 9.00
C ILE A 2 28.96 -2.24 9.22
N ALA A 3 28.00 -1.91 8.38
CA ALA A 3 27.34 -0.60 8.39
C ALA A 3 26.07 -0.53 9.25
N PHE A 4 25.42 -1.65 9.52
CA PHE A 4 24.17 -1.70 10.28
C PHE A 4 24.27 -2.67 11.45
N ARG A 5 24.22 -2.12 12.68
CA ARG A 5 24.34 -2.86 13.95
C ARG A 5 23.20 -2.54 14.93
N GLU A 6 22.17 -1.92 14.45
CA GLU A 6 21.06 -1.52 15.27
C GLU A 6 20.22 -2.72 15.70
N ASP A 7 19.75 -2.70 16.94
CA ASP A 7 18.71 -3.59 17.43
C ASP A 7 17.35 -3.03 17.02
N VAL A 8 16.90 -3.42 15.82
CA VAL A 8 15.62 -2.99 15.23
C VAL A 8 14.45 -3.36 16.14
N ALA A 9 14.50 -4.53 16.79
CA ALA A 9 13.44 -4.97 17.70
C ALA A 9 13.23 -3.95 18.83
N LYS A 10 14.31 -3.57 19.52
CA LYS A 10 14.23 -2.58 20.61
C LYS A 10 13.75 -1.21 20.13
N ARG A 11 14.09 -0.80 18.92
CA ARG A 11 13.58 0.46 18.36
C ARG A 11 12.06 0.42 18.25
N TYR A 12 11.51 -0.63 17.67
CA TYR A 12 10.06 -0.75 17.50
C TYR A 12 9.32 -1.02 18.81
N GLU A 13 9.95 -1.74 19.76
CA GLU A 13 9.44 -1.84 21.12
C GLU A 13 9.32 -0.47 21.80
N ALA A 14 10.33 0.41 21.63
CA ALA A 14 10.29 1.77 22.13
C ALA A 14 9.19 2.63 21.47
N TYR A 15 8.76 2.32 20.26
CA TYR A 15 7.59 2.92 19.61
C TYR A 15 6.25 2.30 20.06
N ASN A 16 6.27 1.38 21.01
CA ASN A 16 5.11 0.64 21.49
C ASN A 16 4.49 -0.28 20.42
N TRP A 17 5.29 -0.81 19.51
CA TRP A 17 4.86 -1.84 18.58
C TRP A 17 4.97 -3.23 19.20
N GLN A 18 4.11 -4.16 18.78
CA GLN A 18 4.35 -5.59 18.97
C GLN A 18 5.49 -6.02 18.05
N VAL A 19 6.49 -6.70 18.60
CA VAL A 19 7.62 -7.24 17.84
C VAL A 19 7.61 -8.75 17.91
N ILE A 20 7.52 -9.41 16.77
CA ILE A 20 7.58 -10.87 16.62
C ILE A 20 8.84 -11.20 15.82
N LYS A 21 9.61 -12.20 16.25
CA LYS A 21 10.83 -12.64 15.55
C LYS A 21 10.63 -14.03 14.98
N VAL A 22 11.03 -14.20 13.72
CA VAL A 22 11.13 -15.47 13.03
C VAL A 22 12.60 -15.71 12.69
N GLU A 23 13.20 -16.70 13.30
CA GLU A 23 14.66 -16.94 13.22
C GLU A 23 15.09 -17.61 11.91
N ASP A 24 14.17 -18.26 11.20
CA ASP A 24 14.40 -18.85 9.88
C ASP A 24 13.28 -18.48 8.91
N GLY A 25 13.60 -17.68 7.90
CA GLY A 25 12.67 -17.25 6.86
C GLY A 25 12.27 -18.35 5.87
N ASN A 26 12.78 -19.57 6.04
CA ASN A 26 12.35 -20.75 5.29
C ASN A 26 11.40 -21.65 6.10
N ASP A 27 11.20 -21.34 7.37
CA ASP A 27 10.20 -22.01 8.22
C ASP A 27 8.83 -21.37 8.00
N LEU A 28 8.04 -21.97 7.09
CA LEU A 28 6.70 -21.48 6.73
C LEU A 28 5.71 -21.53 7.89
N ASP A 29 5.84 -22.53 8.78
CA ASP A 29 4.99 -22.68 9.95
C ASP A 29 5.26 -21.56 10.95
N ALA A 30 6.54 -21.25 11.20
CA ALA A 30 6.92 -20.14 12.06
C ALA A 30 6.43 -18.79 11.51
N ILE A 31 6.52 -18.58 10.18
CA ILE A 31 5.98 -17.38 9.52
C ILE A 31 4.46 -17.30 9.69
N SER A 32 3.75 -18.39 9.41
CA SER A 32 2.29 -18.45 9.54
C SER A 32 1.83 -18.18 10.97
N ASN A 33 2.50 -18.77 11.95
CA ASN A 33 2.21 -18.54 13.36
C ASN A 33 2.45 -17.08 13.77
N ALA A 34 3.53 -16.46 13.29
CA ALA A 34 3.82 -15.05 13.53
C ALA A 34 2.75 -14.12 12.94
N ILE A 35 2.24 -14.43 11.75
CA ILE A 35 1.15 -13.68 11.13
C ILE A 35 -0.15 -13.82 11.95
N GLU A 36 -0.50 -15.04 12.36
CA GLU A 36 -1.70 -15.28 13.17
C GLU A 36 -1.60 -14.67 14.57
N GLU A 37 -0.40 -14.59 15.15
CA GLU A 37 -0.16 -13.85 16.39
C GLU A 37 -0.34 -12.34 16.18
N GLY A 38 0.22 -11.79 15.10
CA GLY A 38 0.08 -10.38 14.76
C GLY A 38 -1.37 -9.95 14.53
N LYS A 39 -2.18 -10.78 13.89
CA LYS A 39 -3.61 -10.53 13.67
C LYS A 39 -4.44 -10.42 14.97
N LYS A 40 -3.97 -10.99 16.07
CA LYS A 40 -4.65 -10.92 17.37
C LYS A 40 -4.39 -9.61 18.10
N GLU A 41 -3.33 -8.88 17.76
CA GLU A 41 -3.03 -7.58 18.34
C GLU A 41 -3.87 -6.47 17.66
N LEU A 42 -4.78 -5.86 18.42
CA LEU A 42 -5.72 -4.87 17.92
C LEU A 42 -5.46 -3.45 18.46
N LYS A 43 -4.49 -3.29 19.37
CA LYS A 43 -4.26 -2.02 20.07
C LYS A 43 -3.02 -1.27 19.60
N ARG A 44 -2.10 -1.96 18.99
CA ARG A 44 -0.80 -1.41 18.55
C ARG A 44 -0.38 -2.09 17.24
N PRO A 45 0.46 -1.43 16.42
CA PRO A 45 1.01 -2.03 15.21
C PRO A 45 1.89 -3.24 15.54
N THR A 46 1.99 -4.17 14.59
CA THR A 46 2.88 -5.34 14.69
C THR A 46 3.96 -5.27 13.62
N ILE A 47 5.19 -5.54 14.00
CA ILE A 47 6.30 -5.81 13.08
C ILE A 47 6.74 -7.27 13.25
N ILE A 48 6.86 -7.98 12.14
CA ILE A 48 7.42 -9.34 12.09
C ILE A 48 8.82 -9.24 11.47
N ILE A 49 9.85 -9.57 12.25
CA ILE A 49 11.25 -9.53 11.82
C ILE A 49 11.64 -10.94 11.43
N VAL A 50 11.78 -11.17 10.12
CA VAL A 50 12.10 -12.48 9.56
C VAL A 50 13.58 -12.51 9.16
N LYS A 51 14.34 -13.45 9.71
CA LYS A 51 15.76 -13.61 9.40
C LYS A 51 15.93 -14.42 8.12
N ASN A 52 16.45 -13.78 7.10
CA ASN A 52 16.70 -14.35 5.79
C ASN A 52 18.19 -14.32 5.42
N GLN A 53 18.55 -15.11 4.43
CA GLN A 53 19.87 -15.06 3.81
C GLN A 53 19.72 -14.82 2.30
N ILE A 54 20.35 -13.77 1.79
CA ILE A 54 20.32 -13.45 0.37
C ILE A 54 20.93 -14.59 -0.46
N GLY A 55 20.32 -14.89 -1.61
CA GLY A 55 20.78 -15.96 -2.50
C GLY A 55 20.64 -17.35 -1.89
N PHE A 56 19.69 -17.55 -0.98
CA PHE A 56 19.43 -18.85 -0.34
C PHE A 56 19.35 -19.98 -1.37
N GLY A 57 19.99 -21.08 -1.06
CA GLY A 57 20.03 -22.25 -1.94
C GLY A 57 21.09 -22.20 -3.07
N CYS A 58 21.70 -21.04 -3.34
CA CYS A 58 22.76 -20.93 -4.34
C CYS A 58 24.15 -21.18 -3.71
N PRO A 59 24.80 -22.30 -3.94
CA PRO A 59 26.04 -22.67 -3.22
C PRO A 59 27.17 -21.64 -3.37
N ALA A 60 27.28 -21.04 -4.56
CA ALA A 60 28.35 -20.08 -4.85
C ALA A 60 28.08 -18.66 -4.36
N LYS A 61 26.79 -18.24 -4.23
CA LYS A 61 26.42 -16.85 -3.98
C LYS A 61 25.59 -16.63 -2.72
N GLN A 62 25.15 -17.66 -2.03
CA GLN A 62 24.38 -17.53 -0.79
C GLN A 62 25.15 -16.72 0.25
N GLY A 63 24.49 -15.73 0.84
CA GLY A 63 25.06 -14.83 1.84
C GLY A 63 26.06 -13.81 1.31
N LYS A 64 26.26 -13.70 -0.01
CA LYS A 64 27.21 -12.78 -0.62
C LYS A 64 26.51 -11.57 -1.24
N ALA A 65 27.15 -10.41 -1.19
CA ALA A 65 26.65 -9.18 -1.80
C ALA A 65 26.43 -9.33 -3.32
N SER A 66 27.20 -10.20 -3.99
CA SER A 66 27.06 -10.48 -5.43
C SER A 66 25.74 -11.18 -5.83
N ALA A 67 24.91 -11.57 -4.86
CA ALA A 67 23.55 -12.06 -5.13
C ALA A 67 22.51 -10.93 -5.22
N HIS A 68 22.87 -9.67 -4.89
CA HIS A 68 21.90 -8.58 -4.76
C HIS A 68 21.51 -7.94 -6.10
N GLY A 69 22.44 -7.55 -6.91
CA GLY A 69 22.21 -6.68 -8.06
C GLY A 69 22.55 -7.26 -9.43
N GLU A 70 22.93 -8.51 -9.51
CA GLU A 70 23.37 -9.19 -10.74
C GLU A 70 22.60 -10.48 -10.97
N PRO A 71 22.35 -10.87 -12.22
CA PRO A 71 21.85 -12.22 -12.52
C PRO A 71 22.79 -13.27 -11.93
N LEU A 72 22.22 -14.36 -11.39
CA LEU A 72 23.03 -15.47 -10.85
C LEU A 72 23.89 -16.13 -11.92
N GLY A 73 23.44 -16.14 -13.17
CA GLY A 73 24.02 -16.88 -14.29
C GLY A 73 23.52 -18.32 -14.35
N GLU A 74 23.56 -18.93 -15.55
CA GLU A 74 22.94 -20.23 -15.82
C GLU A 74 23.50 -21.35 -14.93
N GLU A 75 24.83 -21.42 -14.75
CA GLU A 75 25.47 -22.42 -13.91
C GLU A 75 25.02 -22.34 -12.45
N ASN A 76 24.94 -21.12 -11.90
CA ASN A 76 24.49 -20.90 -10.52
C ASN A 76 23.00 -21.18 -10.34
N ILE A 77 22.16 -20.86 -11.34
CA ILE A 77 20.73 -21.18 -11.33
C ILE A 77 20.56 -22.70 -11.34
N ARG A 78 21.32 -23.43 -12.16
CA ARG A 78 21.30 -24.88 -12.20
C ARG A 78 21.70 -25.48 -10.85
N ALA A 79 22.83 -25.05 -10.30
CA ALA A 79 23.32 -25.53 -9.01
C ALA A 79 22.33 -25.20 -7.87
N MET A 80 21.68 -24.04 -7.89
CA MET A 80 20.66 -23.67 -6.93
C MET A 80 19.43 -24.59 -7.03
N LYS A 81 18.92 -24.82 -8.24
CA LYS A 81 17.79 -25.74 -8.45
C LYS A 81 18.09 -27.14 -7.98
N GLU A 82 19.26 -27.67 -8.31
CA GLU A 82 19.73 -29.00 -7.86
C GLU A 82 19.82 -29.06 -6.33
N ASN A 83 20.39 -28.04 -5.70
CA ASN A 83 20.51 -27.96 -4.24
C ASN A 83 19.15 -27.89 -3.52
N LEU A 84 18.17 -27.22 -4.15
CA LEU A 84 16.80 -27.09 -3.62
C LEU A 84 15.87 -28.24 -4.06
N GLY A 85 16.36 -29.22 -4.82
CA GLY A 85 15.54 -30.32 -5.35
C GLY A 85 14.50 -29.89 -6.37
N TRP A 86 14.73 -28.76 -7.08
CA TRP A 86 13.80 -28.23 -8.07
C TRP A 86 14.11 -28.75 -9.47
N LYS A 87 13.08 -28.92 -10.32
CA LYS A 87 13.24 -29.33 -11.72
C LYS A 87 14.07 -28.31 -12.51
N LEU A 88 15.02 -28.83 -13.31
CA LEU A 88 15.84 -28.00 -14.19
C LEU A 88 15.06 -27.50 -15.41
N GLU A 89 14.24 -28.39 -16.00
CA GLU A 89 13.47 -28.12 -17.21
C GLU A 89 11.96 -28.36 -16.98
N PRO A 90 11.12 -27.55 -17.63
CA PRO A 90 11.46 -26.33 -18.37
C PRO A 90 12.04 -25.25 -17.44
N ALA A 91 12.75 -24.25 -17.99
CA ALA A 91 13.45 -23.24 -17.18
C ALA A 91 12.53 -22.53 -16.15
N PHE A 92 11.28 -22.24 -16.52
CA PHE A 92 10.26 -21.64 -15.65
C PHE A 92 9.18 -22.67 -15.26
N TYR A 93 9.62 -23.82 -14.78
CA TYR A 93 8.71 -24.86 -14.30
C TYR A 93 7.91 -24.39 -13.10
N VAL A 94 6.59 -24.51 -13.20
CA VAL A 94 5.65 -24.32 -12.08
C VAL A 94 4.84 -25.62 -11.95
N PRO A 95 4.79 -26.26 -10.76
CA PRO A 95 3.97 -27.44 -10.54
C PRO A 95 2.48 -27.18 -10.77
N ASP A 96 1.75 -28.22 -11.24
CA ASP A 96 0.31 -28.09 -11.52
C ASP A 96 -0.49 -27.78 -10.23
N GLU A 97 -0.06 -28.31 -9.11
CA GLU A 97 -0.66 -28.05 -7.79
C GLU A 97 -0.62 -26.57 -7.41
N VAL A 98 0.35 -25.81 -7.91
CA VAL A 98 0.39 -24.33 -7.70
C VAL A 98 -0.70 -23.66 -8.48
N TYR A 99 -0.95 -24.07 -9.73
CA TYR A 99 -2.05 -23.52 -10.53
C TYR A 99 -3.40 -23.88 -9.92
N GLU A 100 -3.58 -25.12 -9.46
CA GLU A 100 -4.82 -25.56 -8.80
C GLU A 100 -5.09 -24.72 -7.55
N ASN A 101 -4.09 -24.56 -6.68
CA ASN A 101 -4.22 -23.74 -5.46
C ASN A 101 -4.53 -22.26 -5.79
N MET A 102 -3.85 -21.67 -6.78
CA MET A 102 -4.11 -20.29 -7.18
C MET A 102 -5.51 -20.11 -7.79
N ASN A 103 -6.04 -21.11 -8.49
CA ASN A 103 -7.41 -21.08 -9.01
C ASN A 103 -8.46 -21.09 -7.89
N GLU A 104 -8.20 -21.73 -6.76
CA GLU A 104 -9.09 -21.64 -5.58
C GLU A 104 -9.17 -20.20 -5.07
N TYR A 105 -8.05 -19.46 -5.00
CA TYR A 105 -8.06 -18.06 -4.62
C TYR A 105 -8.80 -17.16 -5.62
N ILE A 106 -8.74 -17.48 -6.92
CA ILE A 106 -9.51 -16.77 -7.95
C ILE A 106 -11.00 -16.96 -7.70
N ASN A 107 -11.47 -18.18 -7.44
CA ASN A 107 -12.86 -18.47 -7.15
C ASN A 107 -13.35 -17.76 -5.87
N ASP A 108 -12.55 -17.77 -4.84
CA ASP A 108 -12.78 -17.03 -3.59
C ASP A 108 -12.89 -15.52 -3.84
N GLY A 109 -12.02 -14.99 -4.69
CA GLY A 109 -12.04 -13.59 -5.13
C GLY A 109 -13.33 -13.22 -5.88
N ILE A 110 -13.76 -14.07 -6.81
CA ILE A 110 -15.02 -13.90 -7.55
C ILE A 110 -16.23 -13.91 -6.61
N GLU A 111 -16.25 -14.82 -5.63
CA GLU A 111 -17.32 -14.87 -4.64
C GLU A 111 -17.36 -13.59 -3.80
N LYS A 112 -16.22 -13.11 -3.30
CA LYS A 112 -16.12 -11.86 -2.52
C LYS A 112 -16.57 -10.64 -3.34
N GLU A 113 -16.18 -10.57 -4.61
CA GLU A 113 -16.63 -9.51 -5.52
C GLU A 113 -18.15 -9.56 -5.75
N ASN A 114 -18.71 -10.74 -5.97
CA ASN A 114 -20.16 -10.91 -6.13
C ASN A 114 -20.91 -10.50 -4.86
N ASN A 115 -20.42 -10.87 -3.68
CA ASN A 115 -20.99 -10.48 -2.40
C ASN A 115 -20.95 -8.96 -2.20
N TRP A 116 -19.83 -8.32 -2.54
CA TRP A 116 -19.70 -6.86 -2.53
C TRP A 116 -20.69 -6.21 -3.49
N ASN A 117 -20.77 -6.68 -4.71
CA ASN A 117 -21.70 -6.15 -5.71
C ASN A 117 -23.16 -6.28 -5.29
N GLN A 118 -23.53 -7.37 -4.63
CA GLN A 118 -24.87 -7.53 -4.09
C GLN A 118 -25.13 -6.61 -2.89
N LEU A 119 -24.15 -6.47 -2.00
CA LEU A 119 -24.22 -5.52 -0.89
C LEU A 119 -24.43 -4.09 -1.39
N PHE A 120 -23.65 -3.67 -2.40
CA PHE A 120 -23.76 -2.34 -2.96
C PHE A 120 -25.08 -2.11 -3.71
N LYS A 121 -25.63 -3.12 -4.38
CA LYS A 121 -26.97 -3.05 -4.96
C LYS A 121 -28.04 -2.80 -3.90
N ASN A 122 -27.98 -3.53 -2.79
CA ASN A 122 -28.91 -3.36 -1.67
C ASN A 122 -28.77 -1.97 -1.05
N TYR A 123 -27.53 -1.51 -0.87
CA TYR A 123 -27.23 -0.16 -0.37
C TYR A 123 -27.81 0.92 -1.29
N ALA A 124 -27.68 0.74 -2.61
CA ALA A 124 -28.21 1.69 -3.58
C ALA A 124 -29.75 1.77 -3.60
N VAL A 125 -30.44 0.70 -3.22
CA VAL A 125 -31.89 0.71 -3.04
C VAL A 125 -32.30 1.47 -1.78
N GLU A 126 -31.56 1.29 -0.69
CA GLU A 126 -31.86 1.90 0.61
C GLU A 126 -31.38 3.37 0.67
N TYR A 127 -30.22 3.67 0.07
CA TYR A 127 -29.57 4.99 0.08
C TYR A 127 -29.17 5.46 -1.33
N PRO A 128 -30.13 5.73 -2.24
CA PRO A 128 -29.85 5.99 -3.64
C PRO A 128 -28.94 7.20 -3.88
N GLU A 129 -29.12 8.27 -3.12
CA GLU A 129 -28.30 9.49 -3.29
C GLU A 129 -26.85 9.26 -2.82
N LEU A 130 -26.65 8.58 -1.71
CA LEU A 130 -25.31 8.24 -1.22
C LEU A 130 -24.59 7.26 -2.13
N ALA A 131 -25.32 6.28 -2.69
CA ALA A 131 -24.76 5.36 -3.66
C ALA A 131 -24.32 6.04 -4.96
N LYS A 132 -25.12 7.03 -5.40
CA LYS A 132 -24.78 7.89 -6.56
C LYS A 132 -23.53 8.70 -6.27
N GLU A 133 -23.47 9.37 -5.13
CA GLU A 133 -22.31 10.15 -4.70
C GLU A 133 -21.05 9.29 -4.62
N TYR A 134 -21.14 8.11 -4.02
CA TYR A 134 -20.04 7.16 -3.99
C TYR A 134 -19.55 6.80 -5.39
N ALA A 135 -20.48 6.45 -6.31
CA ALA A 135 -20.13 6.10 -7.67
C ALA A 135 -19.47 7.27 -8.43
N GLU A 136 -19.96 8.48 -8.24
CA GLU A 136 -19.38 9.70 -8.83
C GLU A 136 -17.95 9.92 -8.32
N TRP A 137 -17.74 9.87 -7.01
CA TRP A 137 -16.44 10.08 -6.38
C TRP A 137 -15.41 9.01 -6.80
N MET A 138 -15.82 7.75 -6.86
CA MET A 138 -14.96 6.65 -7.28
C MET A 138 -14.69 6.61 -8.78
N SER A 139 -15.50 7.31 -9.59
CA SER A 139 -15.31 7.38 -11.04
C SER A 139 -14.06 8.17 -11.46
N GLY A 140 -13.53 9.03 -10.58
CA GLY A 140 -12.44 9.97 -10.88
C GLY A 140 -12.83 11.06 -11.90
N LYS A 141 -14.11 11.19 -12.23
CA LYS A 141 -14.58 12.21 -13.16
C LYS A 141 -14.75 13.54 -12.43
N ILE A 142 -14.26 14.60 -13.04
CA ILE A 142 -14.41 15.97 -12.58
C ILE A 142 -15.31 16.70 -13.59
N ASP A 143 -16.20 17.57 -13.09
CA ASP A 143 -16.98 18.42 -13.97
C ASP A 143 -16.06 19.43 -14.70
N LYS A 144 -15.82 19.16 -15.98
CA LYS A 144 -14.97 20.02 -16.80
C LYS A 144 -15.57 21.41 -16.99
N ASN A 145 -16.87 21.55 -17.01
CA ASN A 145 -17.52 22.86 -17.19
C ASN A 145 -17.21 23.79 -16.00
N ALA A 146 -17.11 23.24 -14.79
CA ALA A 146 -16.73 24.02 -13.62
C ALA A 146 -15.26 24.48 -13.67
N LEU A 147 -14.36 23.64 -14.26
CA LEU A 147 -12.96 23.99 -14.46
C LEU A 147 -12.74 24.96 -15.64
N ASP A 148 -13.62 24.95 -16.63
CA ASP A 148 -13.50 25.80 -17.83
C ASP A 148 -14.17 27.17 -17.65
N SER A 149 -14.69 27.48 -16.45
CA SER A 149 -15.34 28.76 -16.18
C SER A 149 -14.34 29.91 -16.06
N ASP A 150 -14.70 31.09 -16.57
CA ASP A 150 -13.90 32.32 -16.44
C ASP A 150 -13.63 32.67 -14.97
N ASP A 151 -14.59 32.42 -14.09
CA ASP A 151 -14.46 32.66 -12.66
C ASP A 151 -13.40 31.77 -12.01
N PHE A 152 -13.28 30.51 -12.44
CA PHE A 152 -12.23 29.62 -11.96
C PHE A 152 -10.83 30.16 -12.32
N TRP A 153 -10.65 30.63 -13.54
CA TRP A 153 -9.37 31.15 -14.04
C TRP A 153 -9.13 32.62 -13.75
N ALA A 154 -10.09 33.34 -13.17
CA ALA A 154 -9.87 34.71 -12.73
C ALA A 154 -8.72 34.78 -11.72
N VAL A 155 -7.70 35.56 -12.05
CA VAL A 155 -6.49 35.77 -11.24
C VAL A 155 -6.49 37.14 -10.61
N ASP A 156 -5.89 37.25 -9.43
CA ASP A 156 -5.65 38.54 -8.80
C ASP A 156 -4.47 39.23 -9.52
N GLU A 157 -4.65 40.51 -9.92
CA GLU A 157 -3.59 41.29 -10.58
C GLU A 157 -2.44 41.64 -9.63
N LYS A 158 -2.62 41.44 -8.32
CA LYS A 158 -1.60 41.76 -7.32
C LYS A 158 -0.50 40.66 -7.33
N LEU A 159 0.75 41.14 -7.28
CA LEU A 159 1.87 40.26 -7.07
C LEU A 159 1.74 39.53 -5.74
N MET A 160 1.82 38.21 -5.79
CA MET A 160 1.75 37.37 -4.62
C MET A 160 2.76 36.20 -4.69
N ALA A 161 3.06 35.62 -3.54
CA ALA A 161 3.88 34.41 -3.49
C ALA A 161 3.12 33.23 -4.12
N THR A 162 3.84 32.32 -4.79
CA THR A 162 3.26 31.14 -5.46
C THR A 162 2.44 30.26 -4.51
N ARG A 163 2.85 30.15 -3.25
CA ARG A 163 2.09 29.45 -2.21
C ARG A 163 0.70 30.07 -1.97
N GLN A 164 0.58 31.41 -2.06
CA GLN A 164 -0.71 32.08 -1.92
C GLN A 164 -1.59 31.81 -3.13
N SER A 165 -1.02 31.88 -4.34
CA SER A 165 -1.73 31.52 -5.57
C SER A 165 -2.22 30.05 -5.53
N SER A 166 -1.33 29.12 -5.13
CA SER A 166 -1.70 27.72 -4.93
C SER A 166 -2.85 27.55 -3.93
N GLY A 167 -2.79 28.21 -2.78
CA GLY A 167 -3.86 28.17 -1.78
C GLY A 167 -5.19 28.69 -2.30
N ASN A 168 -5.18 29.77 -3.11
CA ASN A 168 -6.38 30.30 -3.75
C ASN A 168 -6.99 29.25 -4.71
N VAL A 169 -6.16 28.58 -5.52
CA VAL A 169 -6.60 27.52 -6.44
C VAL A 169 -7.13 26.31 -5.66
N ILE A 170 -6.45 25.86 -4.61
CA ILE A 170 -6.93 24.75 -3.75
C ILE A 170 -8.33 25.08 -3.20
N ASN A 171 -8.55 26.31 -2.74
CA ASN A 171 -9.85 26.71 -2.22
C ASN A 171 -10.93 26.88 -3.30
N LYS A 172 -10.57 27.11 -4.55
CA LYS A 172 -11.51 27.03 -5.68
C LYS A 172 -11.83 25.55 -6.00
N LEU A 173 -10.81 24.70 -6.08
CA LEU A 173 -10.95 23.27 -6.37
C LEU A 173 -11.77 22.53 -5.30
N SER A 174 -11.59 22.85 -4.02
CA SER A 174 -12.33 22.20 -2.92
C SER A 174 -13.85 22.41 -2.97
N LYS A 175 -14.32 23.43 -3.70
CA LYS A 175 -15.74 23.66 -3.95
C LYS A 175 -16.28 22.83 -5.14
N ILE A 176 -15.41 22.48 -6.07
CA ILE A 176 -15.75 21.74 -7.30
C ILE A 176 -15.58 20.24 -7.10
N ILE A 177 -14.57 19.85 -6.31
CA ILE A 177 -14.18 18.46 -6.08
C ILE A 177 -14.47 18.12 -4.62
N PRO A 178 -15.65 17.57 -4.31
CA PRO A 178 -16.09 17.34 -2.92
C PRO A 178 -15.22 16.31 -2.17
N ASN A 179 -14.61 15.38 -2.87
CA ASN A 179 -13.70 14.36 -2.32
C ASN A 179 -12.21 14.74 -2.41
N LEU A 180 -11.90 16.04 -2.60
CA LEU A 180 -10.52 16.52 -2.53
C LEU A 180 -10.00 16.41 -1.09
N ILE A 181 -8.91 15.68 -0.91
CA ILE A 181 -8.22 15.52 0.38
C ILE A 181 -6.75 15.88 0.22
N GLY A 182 -6.15 16.44 1.24
CA GLY A 182 -4.73 16.78 1.25
C GLY A 182 -4.19 16.92 2.65
N GLY A 183 -2.88 17.13 2.75
CA GLY A 183 -2.22 17.34 4.03
C GLY A 183 -0.87 18.03 3.85
N SER A 184 -0.36 18.61 4.92
CA SER A 184 0.89 19.35 4.89
C SER A 184 1.59 19.36 6.26
N ALA A 185 1.53 18.25 6.95
CA ALA A 185 2.08 18.08 8.30
C ALA A 185 1.75 19.31 9.20
N ASP A 186 2.77 19.94 9.79
CA ASP A 186 2.62 21.11 10.66
C ASP A 186 2.71 22.46 9.90
N LEU A 187 2.86 22.44 8.58
CA LEU A 187 3.14 23.62 7.75
C LEU A 187 1.91 24.17 6.99
N ALA A 188 0.70 23.69 7.25
CA ALA A 188 -0.50 24.13 6.54
C ALA A 188 -0.66 25.66 6.48
N PRO A 189 -0.44 26.43 7.57
CA PRO A 189 -0.53 27.88 7.54
C PRO A 189 0.52 28.55 6.63
N SER A 190 1.75 27.99 6.61
CA SER A 190 2.85 28.50 5.78
C SER A 190 2.69 28.15 4.31
N ASN A 191 2.26 26.93 4.00
CA ASN A 191 2.09 26.41 2.66
C ASN A 191 0.76 26.83 2.02
N LYS A 192 -0.17 27.37 2.83
CA LYS A 192 -1.52 27.78 2.39
C LYS A 192 -2.35 26.60 1.81
N THR A 193 -2.18 25.41 2.39
CA THR A 193 -2.86 24.19 1.94
C THR A 193 -4.19 23.95 2.64
N HIS A 194 -4.57 24.78 3.60
CA HIS A 194 -5.84 24.67 4.30
C HIS A 194 -7.03 25.00 3.37
N MET A 195 -8.02 24.12 3.36
CA MET A 195 -9.28 24.30 2.64
C MET A 195 -10.31 24.94 3.57
N ASN A 196 -10.64 26.21 3.34
CA ASN A 196 -11.47 27.02 4.23
C ASN A 196 -12.91 26.51 4.41
N CYS A 197 -13.40 25.68 3.49
CA CYS A 197 -14.74 25.09 3.53
C CYS A 197 -14.76 23.68 4.13
N ARG A 198 -13.62 23.17 4.62
CA ARG A 198 -13.48 21.82 5.17
C ARG A 198 -12.90 21.86 6.57
N GLY A 199 -13.14 20.79 7.33
CA GLY A 199 -12.49 20.53 8.61
C GLY A 199 -11.23 19.70 8.47
N ASP A 200 -10.66 19.33 9.61
CA ASP A 200 -9.55 18.39 9.69
C ASP A 200 -10.09 16.98 9.83
N PHE A 201 -9.65 16.07 8.95
CA PHE A 201 -10.03 14.67 9.04
C PHE A 201 -9.36 14.02 10.27
N SER A 202 -10.17 13.59 11.23
CA SER A 202 -9.72 13.00 12.49
C SER A 202 -10.47 11.72 12.84
N ALA A 203 -10.15 11.11 13.96
CA ALA A 203 -10.89 9.96 14.47
C ALA A 203 -12.33 10.35 14.91
N GLU A 204 -12.51 11.58 15.38
CA GLU A 204 -13.77 12.15 15.86
C GLU A 204 -14.58 12.80 14.76
N ASP A 205 -13.92 13.40 13.77
CA ASP A 205 -14.54 14.08 12.62
C ASP A 205 -13.95 13.53 11.31
N ARG A 206 -14.80 12.85 10.55
CA ARG A 206 -14.45 12.23 9.26
C ARG A 206 -15.12 12.92 8.07
N SER A 207 -15.66 14.13 8.28
CA SER A 207 -16.34 14.92 7.24
C SER A 207 -15.37 15.66 6.32
#